data_bab9ef3fe8827f8f713c35fcfe78ea62
#
_entry.id   bab9ef3fe8827f8f713c35fcfe78ea62
#
_cell.length_a   1.000
_cell.length_b   1.000
_cell.length_c   1.000
_cell.angle_alpha   90.00
_cell.angle_beta   90.00
_cell.angle_gamma   90.00
#
_symmetry.space_group_name_H-M   'P 1'
#
loop_
_entity.id
_entity.type
_entity.pdbx_description
1 polymer ?
#
loop_
_entity_poly.entity_id
_entity_poly.type
_entity_poly.pdbx_seq_one_letter_code
_entity_poly.pdbx_strand_id
1 'polypeptide(L)'
;SSILYYMIGQRFRQENFGSKLWQCIEEPNSQALSFIIKEFLKQAIGAWEQRITFQSITVTRVDAKIHIEVTYVVNGTNSSQYLDITYDRSDNSLNTQ
;
A
#
# COMPACT_ATOMS: atom_id res chain seq x y z
N SER A 1 0.06 13.09 0.27
CA SER A 1 0.96 14.04 -0.34
C SER A 1 2.00 13.35 -1.23
N SER A 2 2.65 14.10 -2.08
CA SER A 2 3.64 13.56 -3.03
C SER A 2 4.82 12.90 -2.35
N ILE A 3 5.21 13.35 -1.16
CA ILE A 3 6.35 12.75 -0.45
C ILE A 3 6.02 11.34 0.05
N LEU A 4 4.81 11.12 0.53
CA LEU A 4 4.38 9.79 0.93
C LEU A 4 4.37 8.83 -0.26
N TYR A 5 3.84 9.27 -1.38
CA TYR A 5 3.82 8.47 -2.61
C TYR A 5 5.23 8.10 -3.04
N TYR A 6 6.15 9.07 -3.00
CA TYR A 6 7.53 8.83 -3.37
C TYR A 6 8.19 7.77 -2.48
N MET A 7 8.03 7.90 -1.16
CA MET A 7 8.62 6.95 -0.21
C MET A 7 8.05 5.54 -0.39
N ILE A 8 6.76 5.44 -0.57
CA ILE A 8 6.09 4.16 -0.77
C ILE A 8 6.57 3.51 -2.07
N GLY A 9 6.62 4.26 -3.15
CA GLY A 9 7.06 3.75 -4.44
C GLY A 9 8.49 3.28 -4.44
N GLN A 10 9.38 4.04 -3.78
CA GLN A 10 10.77 3.69 -3.68
C GLN A 10 10.96 2.39 -2.91
N ARG A 11 10.30 2.26 -1.76
CA ARG A 11 10.39 1.06 -0.94
C ARG A 11 9.80 -0.16 -1.64
N PHE A 12 8.69 0.05 -2.35
CA PHE A 12 8.02 -0.99 -3.10
C PHE A 12 8.97 -1.64 -4.11
N ARG A 13 9.72 -0.81 -4.83
CA ARG A 13 10.66 -1.29 -5.85
C ARG A 13 11.91 -1.91 -5.22
N GLN A 14 12.44 -1.32 -4.15
CA GLN A 14 13.65 -1.81 -3.49
C GLN A 14 13.48 -3.20 -2.90
N GLU A 15 12.31 -3.47 -2.34
CA GLU A 15 12.04 -4.75 -1.69
C GLU A 15 11.44 -5.79 -2.63
N ASN A 16 11.20 -5.42 -3.88
CA ASN A 16 10.48 -6.28 -4.83
C ASN A 16 9.14 -6.73 -4.24
N PHE A 17 8.45 -5.79 -3.62
CA PHE A 17 7.22 -6.07 -2.87
C PHE A 17 6.11 -6.60 -3.76
N GLY A 18 6.11 -6.20 -5.03
CA GLY A 18 5.12 -6.68 -5.99
C GLY A 18 5.09 -8.19 -6.10
N SER A 19 6.26 -8.84 -6.18
CA SER A 19 6.35 -10.30 -6.25
C SER A 19 5.85 -10.94 -4.97
N LYS A 20 6.21 -10.38 -3.82
CA LYS A 20 5.73 -10.88 -2.52
C LYS A 20 4.22 -10.77 -2.41
N LEU A 21 3.69 -9.66 -2.87
CA LEU A 21 2.24 -9.41 -2.84
C LEU A 21 1.49 -10.40 -3.70
N TRP A 22 2.00 -10.72 -4.90
CA TRP A 22 1.37 -11.69 -5.78
C TRP A 22 1.33 -13.08 -5.15
N GLN A 23 2.40 -13.49 -4.46
CA GLN A 23 2.42 -14.77 -3.76
C GLN A 23 1.34 -14.82 -2.68
N CYS A 24 1.13 -13.72 -1.97
CA CYS A 24 0.13 -13.65 -0.90
C CYS A 24 -1.29 -13.61 -1.43
N ILE A 25 -1.53 -12.94 -2.55
CA ILE A 25 -2.88 -12.76 -3.08
C ILE A 25 -3.46 -14.05 -3.63
N GLU A 26 -2.61 -15.02 -3.97
CA GLU A 26 -3.06 -16.33 -4.43
C GLU A 26 -3.53 -17.22 -3.28
N GLU A 27 -3.21 -16.85 -2.05
CA GLU A 27 -3.66 -17.58 -0.88
C GLU A 27 -5.00 -17.05 -0.38
N PRO A 28 -5.89 -17.91 0.12
CA PRO A 28 -7.25 -17.49 0.47
C PRO A 28 -7.33 -16.83 1.85
N ASN A 29 -6.41 -15.94 2.20
CA ASN A 29 -6.40 -15.28 3.51
C ASN A 29 -6.25 -13.77 3.34
N SER A 30 -7.38 -13.08 3.24
CA SER A 30 -7.41 -11.63 3.06
C SER A 30 -6.89 -10.85 4.27
N GLN A 31 -7.02 -11.41 5.47
CA GLN A 31 -6.51 -10.75 6.69
C GLN A 31 -4.99 -10.72 6.70
N ALA A 32 -4.36 -11.82 6.30
CA ALA A 32 -2.90 -11.86 6.21
C ALA A 32 -2.39 -10.87 5.17
N LEU A 33 -3.09 -10.75 4.05
CA LEU A 33 -2.73 -9.81 3.00
C LEU A 33 -2.80 -8.36 3.49
N SER A 34 -3.89 -7.99 4.17
CA SER A 34 -4.03 -6.66 4.75
C SER A 34 -2.94 -6.36 5.77
N PHE A 35 -2.59 -7.33 6.59
CA PHE A 35 -1.53 -7.19 7.59
C PHE A 35 -0.17 -6.94 6.91
N ILE A 36 0.15 -7.70 5.89
CA ILE A 36 1.41 -7.57 5.17
C ILE A 36 1.51 -6.18 4.53
N ILE A 37 0.44 -5.70 3.93
CA ILE A 37 0.42 -4.38 3.32
C ILE A 37 0.57 -3.30 4.39
N LYS A 38 -0.12 -3.42 5.51
CA LYS A 38 -0.03 -2.46 6.59
C LYS A 38 1.39 -2.37 7.13
N GLU A 39 2.04 -3.51 7.35
CA GLU A 39 3.43 -3.53 7.82
C GLU A 39 4.38 -2.92 6.81
N PHE A 40 4.16 -3.22 5.52
CA PHE A 40 4.95 -2.60 4.46
C PHE A 40 4.82 -1.08 4.48
N LEU A 41 3.59 -0.57 4.57
CA LEU A 41 3.35 0.87 4.58
C LEU A 41 4.00 1.54 5.78
N LYS A 42 3.91 0.93 6.96
CA LYS A 42 4.57 1.47 8.16
C LYS A 42 6.08 1.59 7.96
N GLN A 43 6.70 0.59 7.39
CA GLN A 43 8.14 0.61 7.12
C GLN A 43 8.48 1.66 6.06
N ALA A 44 7.66 1.76 5.03
CA ALA A 44 7.92 2.68 3.92
C ALA A 44 7.85 4.14 4.35
N ILE A 45 6.88 4.49 5.19
CA ILE A 45 6.70 5.88 5.63
C ILE A 45 7.54 6.22 6.87
N GLY A 46 8.07 5.20 7.57
CA GLY A 46 9.04 5.41 8.64
C GLY A 46 8.55 6.34 9.74
N ALA A 47 9.24 7.47 9.92
CA ALA A 47 8.90 8.43 10.98
C ALA A 47 7.51 9.05 10.83
N TRP A 48 6.93 9.04 9.63
CA TRP A 48 5.58 9.56 9.43
C TRP A 48 4.50 8.65 10.03
N GLU A 49 4.85 7.38 10.32
CA GLU A 49 3.89 6.41 10.86
C GLU A 49 3.24 6.90 12.16
N GLN A 50 3.98 7.63 12.98
CA GLN A 50 3.46 8.19 14.23
C GLN A 50 2.42 9.29 14.01
N ARG A 51 2.39 9.89 12.84
CA ARG A 51 1.47 10.98 12.50
C ARG A 51 0.21 10.51 11.80
N ILE A 52 0.14 9.22 11.48
CA ILE A 52 -0.92 8.67 10.64
C ILE A 52 -1.58 7.51 11.36
N THR A 53 -2.91 7.44 11.25
CA THR A 53 -3.69 6.28 11.68
C THR A 53 -4.39 5.69 10.46
N PHE A 54 -4.11 4.44 10.14
CA PHE A 54 -4.77 3.74 9.05
C PHE A 54 -6.18 3.35 9.47
N GLN A 55 -7.16 3.66 8.61
CA GLN A 55 -8.57 3.32 8.84
C GLN A 55 -8.98 2.07 8.10
N SER A 56 -8.62 1.95 6.83
CA SER A 56 -8.98 0.79 6.03
C SER A 56 -7.95 0.54 4.95
N ILE A 57 -7.80 -0.74 4.60
CA ILE A 57 -6.96 -1.19 3.50
C ILE A 57 -7.79 -2.19 2.70
N THR A 58 -8.01 -1.88 1.42
CA THR A 58 -8.76 -2.75 0.52
C THR A 58 -7.87 -3.15 -0.64
N VAL A 59 -7.81 -4.44 -0.93
CA VAL A 59 -6.99 -4.98 -2.00
C VAL A 59 -7.89 -5.68 -3.00
N THR A 60 -7.76 -5.29 -4.27
CA THR A 60 -8.53 -5.88 -5.36
C THR A 60 -7.57 -6.34 -6.44
N ARG A 61 -7.80 -7.53 -6.97
CA ARG A 61 -7.04 -8.04 -8.10
C ARG A 61 -7.91 -8.03 -9.35
N VAL A 62 -7.40 -7.45 -10.44
CA VAL A 62 -8.03 -7.49 -11.74
C VAL A 62 -6.96 -7.83 -12.76
N ASP A 63 -7.03 -9.02 -13.35
CA ASP A 63 -6.06 -9.52 -14.33
C ASP A 63 -4.63 -9.47 -13.77
N ALA A 64 -3.73 -8.74 -14.41
CA ALA A 64 -2.34 -8.62 -13.98
C ALA A 64 -2.11 -7.46 -13.00
N LYS A 65 -3.18 -6.84 -12.51
CA LYS A 65 -3.08 -5.66 -11.66
C LYS A 65 -3.56 -5.94 -10.25
N ILE A 66 -2.88 -5.34 -9.28
CA ILE A 66 -3.31 -5.30 -7.89
C ILE A 66 -3.57 -3.85 -7.53
N HIS A 67 -4.79 -3.58 -7.07
CA HIS A 67 -5.23 -2.25 -6.67
C HIS A 67 -5.33 -2.21 -5.15
N ILE A 68 -4.62 -1.28 -4.53
CA ILE A 68 -4.61 -1.11 -3.09
C ILE A 68 -5.18 0.26 -2.76
N GLU A 69 -6.25 0.28 -1.98
CA GLU A 69 -6.89 1.50 -1.52
C GLU A 69 -6.71 1.61 -0.02
N VAL A 70 -6.13 2.72 0.42
CA VAL A 70 -5.85 2.96 1.83
C VAL A 70 -6.52 4.25 2.25
N THR A 71 -7.29 4.19 3.33
CA THR A 71 -7.83 5.37 3.98
C THR A 71 -7.08 5.59 5.27
N TYR A 72 -6.67 6.83 5.51
CA TYR A 72 -5.94 7.15 6.72
C TYR A 72 -6.30 8.55 7.21
N VAL A 73 -5.96 8.82 8.45
CA VAL A 73 -6.16 10.13 9.08
C VAL A 73 -4.82 10.61 9.58
N VAL A 74 -4.53 11.88 9.35
CA VAL A 74 -3.40 12.55 10.00
C VAL A 74 -3.82 12.89 11.42
N ASN A 75 -3.08 12.38 12.41
CA ASN A 75 -3.43 12.55 13.81
C ASN A 75 -3.50 14.05 14.16
N GLY A 76 -4.52 14.41 14.91
CA GLY A 76 -4.80 15.79 15.26
C GLY A 76 -5.73 16.49 14.27
N THR A 77 -6.15 15.82 13.21
CA THR A 77 -7.14 16.33 12.26
C THR A 77 -8.34 15.41 12.24
N ASN A 78 -9.46 15.91 11.67
CA ASN A 78 -10.66 15.10 11.46
C ASN A 78 -10.84 14.71 10.00
N SER A 79 -9.85 14.98 9.17
CA SER A 79 -9.94 14.73 7.73
C SER A 79 -9.39 13.35 7.39
N SER A 80 -10.20 12.54 6.71
CA SER A 80 -9.72 11.29 6.11
C SER A 80 -8.99 11.59 4.82
N GLN A 81 -7.87 10.92 4.64
CA GLN A 81 -7.06 10.99 3.43
C GLN A 81 -7.13 9.66 2.70
N TYR A 82 -6.85 9.69 1.42
CA TYR A 82 -7.00 8.55 0.54
C TYR A 82 -5.70 8.33 -0.23
N LEU A 83 -5.25 7.09 -0.24
CA LEU A 83 -4.06 6.68 -0.97
C LEU A 83 -4.46 5.53 -1.89
N ASP A 84 -4.12 5.66 -3.17
CA ASP A 84 -4.48 4.70 -4.20
C ASP A 84 -3.21 4.25 -4.90
N ILE A 85 -2.95 2.94 -4.85
CA ILE A 85 -1.75 2.33 -5.43
C ILE A 85 -2.19 1.22 -6.36
N THR A 86 -1.72 1.25 -7.61
CA THR A 86 -1.94 0.17 -8.56
C THR A 86 -0.61 -0.39 -9.02
N TYR A 87 -0.41 -1.67 -8.81
CA TYR A 87 0.75 -2.40 -9.28
C TYR A 87 0.36 -3.26 -10.48
N ASP A 88 1.10 -3.12 -11.57
CA ASP A 88 0.88 -3.91 -12.78
C ASP A 88 2.03 -4.90 -12.94
N ARG A 89 1.72 -6.20 -12.83
CA ARG A 89 2.70 -7.27 -12.93
C ARG A 89 3.29 -7.39 -14.34
N SER A 90 2.52 -7.04 -15.36
CA SER A 90 2.94 -7.24 -16.75
C SER A 90 4.15 -6.40 -17.12
N ASP A 91 4.29 -5.20 -16.56
CA ASP A 91 5.42 -4.31 -16.82
C ASP A 91 6.15 -3.88 -15.55
N ASN A 92 5.79 -4.48 -14.41
CA ASN A 92 6.37 -4.17 -13.10
C ASN A 92 6.26 -2.69 -12.73
N SER A 93 5.17 -2.04 -13.15
CA SER A 93 4.96 -0.62 -12.89
C SER A 93 4.11 -0.40 -11.63
N LEU A 94 4.33 0.74 -11.00
CA LEU A 94 3.56 1.16 -9.84
C LEU A 94 3.03 2.57 -10.10
N ASN A 95 1.71 2.72 -10.04
CA ASN A 95 1.04 4.00 -10.16
C ASN A 95 0.43 4.38 -8.81
N THR A 96 0.65 5.61 -8.40
CA THR A 96 0.14 6.14 -7.14
C THR A 96 -0.70 7.39 -7.40
N GLN A 97 -1.82 7.50 -6.71
CA GLN A 97 -2.71 8.64 -6.80
C GLN A 97 -3.18 9.08 -5.43
#